data_bf502c1267be3b08ab290d36aa3ed7d8
#
_entry.id   bf502c1267be3b08ab290d36aa3ed7d8
#
_cell.length_a   1.000
_cell.length_b   1.000
_cell.length_c   1.000
_cell.angle_alpha   90.00
_cell.angle_beta   90.00
_cell.angle_gamma   90.00
#
_symmetry.space_group_name_H-M   'P 1'
#
loop_
_entity.id
_entity.type
_entity.pdbx_description
1 polymer ?
#
loop_
_entity_poly.entity_id
_entity_poly.type
_entity_poly.pdbx_seq_one_letter_code
_entity_poly.pdbx_strand_id
1 'polypeptide(L)'
;MFIFIQLGHERVKGQKVGYVRVSSVEQNTGRQLEGIEVDRIFVDRASGKNTDRPKFQEMLNYVREGDRVIVHSMDRFARSLKDLVTEVDKLVKRGIAIQFVKENITFTAQSTPMDNLMLQLMGAFAQFEREIILERQK
;
A
#
# COMPACT_ATOMS: atom_id res chain seq x y z
N MET A 1 -11.37 15.38 -28.39
CA MET A 1 -12.17 15.28 -28.37
C MET A 1 -12.89 14.07 -28.25
N PHE A 2 -13.07 13.20 -28.93
CA PHE A 2 -13.76 12.08 -28.88
C PHE A 2 -13.32 11.18 -27.81
N ILE A 3 -12.27 11.38 -27.25
CA ILE A 3 -11.76 10.59 -26.20
C ILE A 3 -12.64 10.59 -25.00
N PHE A 4 -13.34 11.69 -24.77
CA PHE A 4 -14.17 11.74 -23.67
C PHE A 4 -15.27 10.78 -23.74
N ILE A 5 -15.68 10.40 -24.86
CA ILE A 5 -16.79 9.53 -25.02
C ILE A 5 -16.50 8.19 -24.44
N GLN A 6 -15.23 7.78 -24.51
CA GLN A 6 -14.87 6.51 -24.00
C GLN A 6 -14.80 6.47 -22.52
N LEU A 7 -14.63 7.59 -21.90
CA LEU A 7 -14.53 7.63 -20.46
C LEU A 7 -15.79 7.13 -19.78
N GLY A 8 -16.87 7.12 -20.49
CA GLY A 8 -18.12 6.68 -19.90
C GLY A 8 -18.15 5.21 -19.56
N HIS A 9 -17.37 4.38 -20.27
CA HIS A 9 -17.34 2.98 -19.95
C HIS A 9 -15.96 2.47 -19.62
N GLU A 10 -14.96 3.30 -19.59
CA GLU A 10 -13.66 2.89 -19.16
C GLU A 10 -13.47 3.29 -17.73
N ARG A 11 -12.59 2.56 -17.06
CA ARG A 11 -12.21 2.92 -15.73
C ARG A 11 -11.51 4.27 -15.75
N VAL A 12 -11.95 5.19 -14.93
CA VAL A 12 -11.38 6.53 -14.87
C VAL A 12 -9.97 6.47 -14.30
N LYS A 13 -9.04 7.21 -14.91
CA LYS A 13 -7.70 7.32 -14.40
C LYS A 13 -7.70 8.07 -13.09
N GLY A 14 -6.75 7.78 -12.25
CA GLY A 14 -6.62 8.48 -11.00
C GLY A 14 -7.54 7.97 -9.92
N GLN A 15 -7.92 6.69 -9.99
CA GLN A 15 -8.69 6.09 -8.92
C GLN A 15 -7.85 5.98 -7.66
N LYS A 16 -8.54 6.11 -6.54
CA LYS A 16 -7.92 5.88 -5.23
C LYS A 16 -8.30 4.48 -4.81
N VAL A 17 -7.31 3.64 -4.65
CA VAL A 17 -7.51 2.22 -4.35
C VAL A 17 -6.93 1.91 -2.99
N GLY A 18 -7.79 1.47 -2.07
CA GLY A 18 -7.36 1.14 -0.73
C GLY A 18 -6.94 -0.31 -0.60
N TYR A 19 -5.89 -0.56 0.16
CA TYR A 19 -5.50 -1.91 0.53
C TYR A 19 -5.48 -2.02 2.04
N VAL A 20 -6.16 -3.02 2.55
CA VAL A 20 -6.29 -3.26 3.99
C VAL A 20 -5.85 -4.69 4.28
N ARG A 21 -4.97 -4.86 5.26
CA ARG A 21 -4.57 -6.19 5.73
C ARG A 21 -4.89 -6.28 7.21
N VAL A 22 -5.67 -7.28 7.59
CA VAL A 22 -6.10 -7.47 8.97
C VAL A 22 -5.81 -8.91 9.40
N SER A 23 -5.76 -9.13 10.70
CA SER A 23 -5.62 -10.48 11.21
C SER A 23 -6.97 -11.19 11.04
N SER A 24 -6.95 -12.50 11.09
CA SER A 24 -8.19 -13.27 10.93
C SER A 24 -9.20 -13.01 12.03
N VAL A 25 -8.77 -12.46 13.17
CA VAL A 25 -9.66 -12.17 14.28
C VAL A 25 -10.23 -10.76 14.26
N GLU A 26 -9.67 -9.87 13.45
CA GLU A 26 -10.21 -8.53 13.37
C GLU A 26 -11.49 -8.50 12.58
N GLN A 27 -12.48 -7.81 13.12
CA GLN A 27 -13.79 -7.73 12.49
C GLN A 27 -13.98 -6.43 11.71
N ASN A 28 -13.39 -5.35 12.17
CA ASN A 28 -13.60 -4.06 11.56
C ASN A 28 -12.42 -3.65 10.67
N THR A 29 -12.59 -3.83 9.36
CA THR A 29 -11.54 -3.51 8.40
C THR A 29 -11.55 -2.03 8.01
N GLY A 30 -12.65 -1.33 8.26
CA GLY A 30 -12.79 0.07 7.85
C GLY A 30 -11.92 1.03 8.63
N ARG A 31 -11.47 0.63 9.81
CA ARG A 31 -10.69 1.54 10.65
C ARG A 31 -9.39 2.00 10.04
N GLN A 32 -8.74 1.13 9.28
CA GLN A 32 -7.42 1.48 8.72
C GLN A 32 -7.49 2.66 7.76
N LEU A 33 -8.60 2.80 7.05
CA LEU A 33 -8.75 3.88 6.10
C LEU A 33 -9.93 4.78 6.46
N GLU A 34 -10.26 4.85 7.73
CA GLU A 34 -11.36 5.67 8.20
C GLU A 34 -11.13 7.14 7.86
N GLY A 35 -12.14 7.77 7.31
CA GLY A 35 -12.04 9.17 6.92
C GLY A 35 -11.39 9.40 5.56
N ILE A 36 -10.95 8.34 4.89
CA ILE A 36 -10.32 8.45 3.59
C ILE A 36 -11.26 7.90 2.53
N GLU A 37 -11.52 8.71 1.52
CA GLU A 37 -12.39 8.29 0.44
C GLU A 37 -11.59 7.47 -0.56
N VAL A 38 -12.08 6.28 -0.90
CA VAL A 38 -11.45 5.43 -1.90
C VAL A 38 -12.50 4.95 -2.88
N ASP A 39 -12.08 4.70 -4.11
CA ASP A 39 -12.98 4.23 -5.16
C ASP A 39 -13.17 2.72 -5.09
N ARG A 40 -12.18 2.03 -4.61
CA ARG A 40 -12.24 0.57 -4.45
C ARG A 40 -11.30 0.15 -3.32
N ILE A 41 -11.67 -0.91 -2.62
CA ILE A 41 -10.86 -1.39 -1.51
C ILE A 41 -10.63 -2.89 -1.67
N PHE A 42 -9.42 -3.34 -1.36
CA PHE A 42 -9.04 -4.74 -1.37
C PHE A 42 -8.64 -5.13 0.06
N VAL A 43 -9.20 -6.18 0.58
CA VAL A 43 -8.97 -6.58 1.97
C VAL A 43 -8.45 -8.01 2.02
N ASP A 44 -7.27 -8.18 2.62
CA ASP A 44 -6.73 -9.50 2.90
C ASP A 44 -6.87 -9.79 4.40
N ARG A 45 -7.25 -11.01 4.71
CA ARG A 45 -7.29 -11.49 6.09
C ARG A 45 -6.22 -12.55 6.21
N ALA A 46 -5.27 -12.34 7.10
CA ALA A 46 -4.15 -13.24 7.26
C ALA A 46 -4.05 -13.74 8.68
N SER A 47 -3.88 -15.05 8.82
CA SER A 47 -3.59 -15.63 10.13
C SER A 47 -2.07 -15.60 10.30
N GLY A 48 -1.60 -15.90 11.50
CA GLY A 48 -0.16 -15.92 11.76
C GLY A 48 0.60 -16.90 10.90
N LYS A 49 -0.07 -17.93 10.37
CA LYS A 49 0.58 -18.94 9.55
C LYS A 49 0.37 -18.71 8.06
N ASN A 50 -0.72 -18.03 7.70
CA ASN A 50 -1.01 -17.80 6.31
C ASN A 50 -0.49 -16.46 5.88
N THR A 51 0.49 -16.48 4.99
CA THR A 51 1.13 -15.27 4.50
C THR A 51 0.63 -14.87 3.12
N ASP A 52 -0.29 -15.64 2.55
CA ASP A 52 -0.81 -15.35 1.22
C ASP A 52 -1.64 -14.08 1.24
N ARG A 53 -1.52 -13.33 0.18
CA ARG A 53 -2.25 -12.07 0.03
C ARG A 53 -2.91 -12.04 -1.34
N PRO A 54 -3.96 -12.86 -1.55
CA PRO A 54 -4.60 -12.91 -2.86
C PRO A 54 -5.23 -11.58 -3.28
N LYS A 55 -5.75 -10.82 -2.34
CA LYS A 55 -6.35 -9.53 -2.68
C LYS A 55 -5.30 -8.50 -3.04
N PHE A 56 -4.12 -8.58 -2.45
CA PHE A 56 -3.00 -7.73 -2.81
C PHE A 56 -2.63 -7.98 -4.27
N GLN A 57 -2.57 -9.25 -4.68
CA GLN A 57 -2.26 -9.58 -6.07
C GLN A 57 -3.37 -9.12 -7.02
N GLU A 58 -4.64 -9.24 -6.62
CA GLU A 58 -5.73 -8.72 -7.43
C GLU A 58 -5.61 -7.21 -7.59
N MET A 59 -5.25 -6.52 -6.51
CA MET A 59 -5.08 -5.07 -6.56
C MET A 59 -3.96 -4.69 -7.52
N LEU A 60 -2.83 -5.40 -7.46
CA LEU A 60 -1.71 -5.12 -8.36
C LEU A 60 -2.11 -5.27 -9.82
N ASN A 61 -3.01 -6.22 -10.12
CA ASN A 61 -3.50 -6.42 -11.47
C ASN A 61 -4.59 -5.42 -11.85
N TYR A 62 -5.25 -4.84 -10.87
CA TYR A 62 -6.33 -3.89 -11.11
C TYR A 62 -5.82 -2.46 -11.36
N VAL A 63 -4.80 -2.04 -10.62
CA VAL A 63 -4.34 -0.64 -10.70
C VAL A 63 -3.65 -0.34 -12.02
N ARG A 64 -3.75 0.90 -12.44
CA ARG A 64 -3.18 1.37 -13.70
C ARG A 64 -2.46 2.68 -13.48
N GLU A 65 -1.68 3.07 -14.48
CA GLU A 65 -0.98 4.35 -14.46
C GLU A 65 -1.95 5.48 -14.10
N GLY A 66 -1.54 6.33 -13.19
CA GLY A 66 -2.36 7.44 -12.72
C GLY A 66 -3.16 7.14 -11.47
N ASP A 67 -3.24 5.88 -11.06
CA ASP A 67 -3.96 5.52 -9.84
C ASP A 67 -3.10 5.76 -8.62
N ARG A 68 -3.75 5.79 -7.46
CA ARG A 68 -3.05 5.90 -6.18
C ARG A 68 -3.49 4.77 -5.28
N VAL A 69 -2.53 4.02 -4.75
CA VAL A 69 -2.78 2.99 -3.76
C VAL A 69 -2.65 3.65 -2.38
N ILE A 70 -3.61 3.43 -1.50
CA ILE A 70 -3.61 4.00 -0.16
C ILE A 70 -3.62 2.89 0.85
N VAL A 71 -2.61 2.88 1.74
CA VAL A 71 -2.46 1.87 2.77
C VAL A 71 -2.31 2.60 4.11
N HIS A 72 -2.84 2.02 5.17
CA HIS A 72 -2.77 2.66 6.47
C HIS A 72 -1.31 2.87 6.91
N SER A 73 -0.47 1.86 6.77
CA SER A 73 0.90 1.95 7.25
C SER A 73 1.80 1.01 6.49
N MET A 74 3.10 1.26 6.56
CA MET A 74 4.08 0.45 5.85
C MET A 74 4.08 -1.00 6.27
N ASP A 75 3.86 -1.27 7.56
CA ASP A 75 3.83 -2.63 8.06
C ASP A 75 2.61 -3.42 7.59
N ARG A 76 1.55 -2.72 7.18
CA ARG A 76 0.38 -3.38 6.61
C ARG A 76 0.57 -3.65 5.11
N PHE A 77 1.57 -3.03 4.51
CA PHE A 77 1.85 -3.19 3.09
C PHE A 77 2.90 -4.26 2.83
N ALA A 78 3.93 -4.31 3.64
CA ALA A 78 5.03 -5.26 3.46
C ALA A 78 5.54 -5.76 4.80
N ARG A 79 6.16 -6.93 4.79
CA ARG A 79 6.66 -7.56 6.01
C ARG A 79 8.11 -7.27 6.30
N SER A 80 8.85 -6.89 5.29
CA SER A 80 10.28 -6.62 5.42
C SER A 80 10.61 -5.37 4.67
N LEU A 81 11.74 -4.77 5.00
CA LEU A 81 12.24 -3.61 4.28
C LEU A 81 12.44 -3.94 2.81
N LYS A 82 12.97 -5.12 2.51
CA LYS A 82 13.21 -5.53 1.14
C LYS A 82 11.90 -5.56 0.35
N ASP A 83 10.87 -6.16 0.90
CA ASP A 83 9.57 -6.24 0.23
C ASP A 83 8.96 -4.86 0.08
N LEU A 84 9.07 -4.01 1.10
CA LEU A 84 8.54 -2.66 1.05
C LEU A 84 9.15 -1.88 -0.11
N VAL A 85 10.47 -1.85 -0.19
CA VAL A 85 11.17 -1.11 -1.24
C VAL A 85 10.85 -1.69 -2.61
N THR A 86 10.85 -3.02 -2.72
CA THR A 86 10.60 -3.69 -3.99
C THR A 86 9.20 -3.39 -4.51
N GLU A 87 8.18 -3.50 -3.65
CA GLU A 87 6.80 -3.29 -4.10
C GLU A 87 6.50 -1.83 -4.38
N VAL A 88 7.04 -0.92 -3.58
CA VAL A 88 6.89 0.51 -3.84
C VAL A 88 7.54 0.86 -5.18
N ASP A 89 8.76 0.37 -5.40
CA ASP A 89 9.48 0.65 -6.63
C ASP A 89 8.72 0.13 -7.86
N LYS A 90 8.16 -1.06 -7.77
CA LYS A 90 7.37 -1.61 -8.88
C LYS A 90 6.17 -0.74 -9.21
N LEU A 91 5.47 -0.25 -8.19
CA LEU A 91 4.29 0.58 -8.40
C LEU A 91 4.67 1.92 -9.01
N VAL A 92 5.67 2.58 -8.47
CA VAL A 92 6.03 3.91 -8.98
C VAL A 92 6.58 3.83 -10.41
N LYS A 93 7.26 2.76 -10.75
CA LYS A 93 7.72 2.57 -12.13
C LYS A 93 6.58 2.36 -13.11
N ARG A 94 5.45 1.88 -12.63
CA ARG A 94 4.24 1.72 -13.43
C ARG A 94 3.43 3.03 -13.49
N GLY A 95 3.89 4.07 -12.84
CA GLY A 95 3.16 5.34 -12.81
C GLY A 95 2.06 5.38 -11.76
N ILE A 96 2.13 4.50 -10.77
CA ILE A 96 1.12 4.41 -9.71
C ILE A 96 1.70 5.00 -8.43
N ALA A 97 0.98 5.95 -7.82
CA ALA A 97 1.41 6.52 -6.55
C ALA A 97 1.04 5.59 -5.41
N ILE A 98 1.81 5.62 -4.32
CA ILE A 98 1.45 4.87 -3.13
C ILE A 98 1.57 5.78 -1.91
N GLN A 99 0.51 5.80 -1.11
CA GLN A 99 0.40 6.67 0.05
C GLN A 99 0.28 5.84 1.32
N PHE A 100 1.12 6.15 2.31
CA PHE A 100 1.04 5.54 3.63
C PHE A 100 0.50 6.57 4.59
N VAL A 101 -0.67 6.30 5.14
CA VAL A 101 -1.40 7.29 5.95
C VAL A 101 -0.71 7.58 7.27
N LYS A 102 -0.32 6.53 7.97
CA LYS A 102 0.30 6.67 9.29
C LYS A 102 1.62 7.43 9.21
N GLU A 103 2.44 7.10 8.23
CA GLU A 103 3.72 7.76 8.04
C GLU A 103 3.60 9.10 7.33
N ASN A 104 2.42 9.36 6.76
CA ASN A 104 2.13 10.59 6.04
C ASN A 104 3.12 10.85 4.91
N ILE A 105 3.31 9.85 4.07
CA ILE A 105 4.22 9.97 2.95
C ILE A 105 3.61 9.33 1.71
N THR A 106 3.87 9.93 0.56
CA THR A 106 3.40 9.43 -0.73
C THR A 106 4.59 9.33 -1.67
N PHE A 107 4.73 8.18 -2.31
CA PHE A 107 5.78 7.97 -3.30
C PHE A 107 5.16 7.98 -4.69
N THR A 108 5.79 8.66 -5.62
CA THR A 108 5.32 8.77 -7.00
C THR A 108 6.49 8.58 -7.95
N ALA A 109 6.21 8.55 -9.24
CA ALA A 109 7.25 8.44 -10.25
C ALA A 109 8.20 9.64 -10.23
N GLN A 110 7.75 10.76 -9.65
CA GLN A 110 8.56 11.96 -9.52
C GLN A 110 9.29 12.03 -8.18
N SER A 111 9.24 10.97 -7.38
CA SER A 111 9.93 10.96 -6.10
C SER A 111 11.44 11.12 -6.29
N THR A 112 12.03 11.90 -5.41
CA THR A 112 13.46 12.23 -5.52
C THR A 112 14.29 11.12 -4.88
N PRO A 113 15.62 11.13 -5.11
CA PRO A 113 16.51 10.23 -4.39
C PRO A 113 16.38 10.38 -2.88
N MET A 114 16.08 11.60 -2.41
CA MET A 114 15.89 11.84 -0.99
C MET A 114 14.65 11.09 -0.47
N ASP A 115 13.57 11.08 -1.26
CA ASP A 115 12.37 10.34 -0.90
C ASP A 115 12.65 8.85 -0.81
N ASN A 116 13.47 8.32 -1.71
CA ASN A 116 13.84 6.91 -1.69
C ASN A 116 14.66 6.58 -0.46
N LEU A 117 15.58 7.47 -0.07
CA LEU A 117 16.35 7.29 1.14
C LEU A 117 15.45 7.30 2.36
N MET A 118 14.47 8.19 2.38
CA MET A 118 13.50 8.26 3.47
C MET A 118 12.72 6.95 3.60
N LEU A 119 12.31 6.36 2.48
CA LEU A 119 11.61 5.09 2.48
C LEU A 119 12.47 4.00 3.12
N GLN A 120 13.75 3.94 2.75
CA GLN A 120 14.66 2.95 3.31
C GLN A 120 14.87 3.16 4.79
N LEU A 121 15.01 4.40 5.23
CA LEU A 121 15.19 4.69 6.64
C LEU A 121 13.95 4.33 7.46
N MET A 122 12.78 4.67 6.96
CA MET A 122 11.55 4.36 7.68
C MET A 122 11.31 2.86 7.77
N GLY A 123 11.60 2.13 6.69
CA GLY A 123 11.47 0.69 6.70
C GLY A 123 12.45 0.03 7.67
N ALA A 124 13.69 0.53 7.71
CA ALA A 124 14.70 0.00 8.61
C ALA A 124 14.32 0.28 10.08
N PHE A 125 13.78 1.47 10.33
CA PHE A 125 13.37 1.84 11.68
C PHE A 125 12.22 0.96 12.16
N ALA A 126 11.24 0.72 11.31
CA ALA A 126 10.12 -0.14 11.66
C ALA A 126 10.59 -1.57 11.97
N GLN A 127 11.55 -2.08 11.21
CA GLN A 127 12.10 -3.40 11.45
C GLN A 127 12.87 -3.44 12.77
N PHE A 128 13.62 -2.39 13.06
CA PHE A 128 14.36 -2.29 14.29
C PHE A 128 13.42 -2.30 15.51
N GLU A 129 12.33 -1.55 15.45
CA GLU A 129 11.35 -1.55 16.52
C GLU A 129 10.76 -2.93 16.75
N ARG A 130 10.48 -3.65 15.67
CA ARG A 130 9.93 -4.99 15.75
C ARG A 130 10.90 -5.95 16.42
N GLU A 131 12.18 -5.86 16.10
CA GLU A 131 13.21 -6.69 16.71
C GLU A 131 13.34 -6.43 18.20
N ILE A 132 13.28 -5.18 18.60
CA ILE A 132 13.35 -4.83 20.01
C ILE A 132 12.15 -5.43 20.76
N ILE A 133 10.97 -5.35 20.18
CA ILE A 133 9.78 -5.91 20.81
C ILE A 133 9.93 -7.41 21.00
N LEU A 134 10.41 -8.12 19.98
CA LEU A 134 10.60 -9.56 20.07
C LEU A 134 11.63 -9.93 21.14
N GLU A 135 12.69 -9.15 21.23
CA GLU A 135 13.72 -9.39 22.23
C GLU A 135 13.18 -9.19 23.63
N ARG A 136 12.34 -8.21 23.85
CA ARG A 136 11.74 -7.98 25.16
C ARG A 136 10.81 -9.11 25.61
N GLN A 137 10.30 -9.88 24.67
CA GLN A 137 9.40 -10.97 24.98
C GLN A 137 10.13 -12.25 25.37
N LYS A 138 11.40 -12.30 25.25
CA LYS A 138 12.18 -13.44 25.69
C LYS A 138 12.35 -13.36 27.21
#